data_4ae6cca5dc2abbb66b58f87cadf4092e
#
_entry.id   4ae6cca5dc2abbb66b58f87cadf4092e
#
_cell.length_a   1.000
_cell.length_b   1.000
_cell.length_c   1.000
_cell.angle_alpha   90.00
_cell.angle_beta   90.00
_cell.angle_gamma   90.00
#
_symmetry.space_group_name_H-M   'P 1'
#
loop_
_entity.id
_entity.type
_entity.pdbx_description
1 polymer ?
#
loop_
_entity_poly.entity_id
_entity_poly.type
_entity_poly.pdbx_seq_one_letter_code
_entity_poly.pdbx_strand_id
1 'polypeptide(L)'
;VLSSAFSDPKQRGTGQHEPMTWEVTYDKGRAIVTSMGHCYFNEKFWDALHCVGFQTVVARSCEYLATGKVTLPAPKEFPDLDKPTILTPSQVTWAKSEDAVSNAKVSAKANKKNNPYCLLTPEEELTTFGIAPGYIAELVAAEPDVEEPVLTVFDGNGVMYVAEMRSYMQDVAGTGTKTLRNGRIKRLEDTNGDGRMDKVTVFVDGLNLPRMILPLDDRIAVRETDTMDIVSYRDTDGDG
;
A
#
# COMPACT_ATOMS: atom_id res chain seq x y z
N VAL A 1 10.69 20.01 3.14
CA VAL A 1 11.25 19.25 2.02
C VAL A 1 12.64 18.80 2.38
N LEU A 2 12.93 17.51 2.25
CA LEU A 2 14.23 16.91 2.57
C LEU A 2 15.08 16.69 1.30
N SER A 3 14.44 16.43 0.18
CA SER A 3 15.09 16.36 -1.13
C SER A 3 14.18 16.86 -2.25
N SER A 4 14.77 17.36 -3.33
CA SER A 4 14.08 17.78 -4.53
C SER A 4 14.83 17.33 -5.78
N ALA A 5 14.10 17.20 -6.90
CA ALA A 5 14.69 16.95 -8.21
C ALA A 5 14.17 17.98 -9.22
N PHE A 6 15.01 18.34 -10.17
CA PHE A 6 14.61 19.22 -11.26
C PHE A 6 13.72 18.47 -12.27
N SER A 7 12.54 19.01 -12.51
CA SER A 7 11.54 18.45 -13.44
C SER A 7 11.77 19.07 -14.83
N ASP A 8 12.54 18.40 -15.69
CA ASP A 8 12.97 18.92 -16.98
C ASP A 8 11.81 19.11 -17.96
N PRO A 9 11.54 20.34 -18.46
CA PRO A 9 10.52 20.59 -19.46
C PRO A 9 10.69 19.79 -20.76
N LYS A 10 11.92 19.41 -21.11
CA LYS A 10 12.18 18.54 -22.28
C LYS A 10 11.60 17.14 -22.11
N GLN A 11 11.36 16.72 -20.87
CA GLN A 11 10.72 15.46 -20.50
C GLN A 11 9.26 15.67 -20.04
N ARG A 12 8.60 16.75 -20.47
CA ARG A 12 7.27 17.18 -20.07
C ARG A 12 7.17 17.58 -18.59
N GLY A 13 8.28 17.96 -17.98
CA GLY A 13 8.32 18.42 -16.61
C GLY A 13 7.91 19.90 -16.46
N THR A 14 7.82 20.33 -15.21
CA THR A 14 7.35 21.68 -14.83
C THR A 14 8.38 22.78 -14.99
N GLY A 15 9.66 22.45 -15.17
CA GLY A 15 10.77 23.40 -15.17
C GLY A 15 11.18 23.88 -13.77
N GLN A 16 10.73 23.23 -12.73
CA GLN A 16 11.00 23.60 -11.35
C GLN A 16 11.64 22.44 -10.57
N HIS A 17 12.19 22.72 -9.41
CA HIS A 17 12.59 21.71 -8.45
C HIS A 17 11.36 21.21 -7.67
N GLU A 18 10.97 19.98 -7.94
CA GLU A 18 9.83 19.33 -7.29
C GLU A 18 10.28 18.57 -6.03
N PRO A 19 9.48 18.58 -4.97
CA PRO A 19 9.79 17.83 -3.76
C PRO A 19 9.73 16.32 -4.05
N MET A 20 10.81 15.61 -3.70
CA MET A 20 10.93 14.15 -3.85
C MET A 20 10.81 13.43 -2.52
N THR A 21 11.25 14.07 -1.45
CA THR A 21 11.09 13.54 -0.08
C THR A 21 10.78 14.70 0.85
N TRP A 22 9.77 14.53 1.70
CA TRP A 22 9.38 15.55 2.66
C TRP A 22 8.89 14.95 3.98
N GLU A 23 8.99 15.72 5.03
CA GLU A 23 8.45 15.40 6.34
C GLU A 23 7.10 16.11 6.53
N VAL A 24 6.17 15.39 7.12
CA VAL A 24 4.89 15.89 7.60
C VAL A 24 4.81 15.64 9.10
N THR A 25 4.43 16.66 9.85
CA THR A 25 4.21 16.55 11.30
C THR A 25 2.73 16.74 11.59
N TYR A 26 2.18 15.86 12.43
CA TYR A 26 0.82 15.98 12.91
C TYR A 26 0.80 15.65 14.41
N ASP A 27 0.36 16.61 15.23
CA ASP A 27 0.45 16.55 16.69
C ASP A 27 1.86 16.15 17.14
N LYS A 28 2.01 15.03 17.82
CA LYS A 28 3.30 14.45 18.28
C LYS A 28 3.91 13.48 17.27
N GLY A 29 3.17 13.14 16.22
CA GLY A 29 3.60 12.22 15.18
C GLY A 29 4.35 12.92 14.06
N ARG A 30 5.14 12.13 13.33
CA ARG A 30 5.80 12.54 12.09
C ARG A 30 5.79 11.43 11.07
N ALA A 31 5.74 11.80 9.80
CA ALA A 31 5.84 10.89 8.67
C ALA A 31 6.84 11.44 7.66
N ILE A 32 7.59 10.56 7.02
CA ILE A 32 8.40 10.91 5.84
C ILE A 32 7.76 10.27 4.63
N VAL A 33 7.49 11.09 3.63
CA VAL A 33 6.92 10.69 2.36
C VAL A 33 7.99 10.81 1.28
N THR A 34 8.11 9.81 0.42
CA THR A 34 8.98 9.85 -0.75
C THR A 34 8.24 9.42 -1.99
N SER A 35 8.45 10.12 -3.10
CA SER A 35 7.97 9.75 -4.44
C SER A 35 8.98 8.95 -5.24
N MET A 36 10.17 8.68 -4.67
CA MET A 36 11.19 7.84 -5.29
C MET A 36 10.89 6.35 -5.13
N GLY A 37 11.52 5.50 -5.94
CA GLY A 37 11.46 4.05 -5.78
C GLY A 37 10.43 3.35 -6.66
N HIS A 38 9.91 4.01 -7.71
CA HIS A 38 8.97 3.40 -8.65
C HIS A 38 9.62 2.24 -9.42
N CYS A 39 8.89 1.13 -9.54
CA CYS A 39 9.32 -0.08 -10.25
C CYS A 39 8.30 -0.47 -11.31
N TYR A 40 8.76 -0.91 -12.48
CA TYR A 40 7.93 -1.44 -13.56
C TYR A 40 8.09 -2.95 -13.68
N PHE A 41 6.99 -3.67 -13.93
CA PHE A 41 6.97 -5.14 -14.02
C PHE A 41 7.86 -5.74 -15.11
N ASN A 42 8.16 -4.99 -16.15
CA ASN A 42 8.95 -5.45 -17.31
C ASN A 42 10.46 -5.27 -17.12
N GLU A 43 10.89 -4.66 -16.05
CA GLU A 43 12.30 -4.47 -15.78
C GLU A 43 12.89 -5.72 -15.15
N LYS A 44 13.99 -6.21 -15.72
CA LYS A 44 14.73 -7.35 -15.16
C LYS A 44 15.44 -7.02 -13.86
N PHE A 45 15.65 -5.72 -13.63
CA PHE A 45 16.37 -5.20 -12.49
C PHE A 45 15.82 -3.80 -12.16
N TRP A 46 15.43 -3.58 -10.93
CA TRP A 46 14.80 -2.34 -10.50
C TRP A 46 15.86 -1.36 -9.98
N ASP A 47 16.45 -0.61 -10.88
CA ASP A 47 17.51 0.34 -10.59
C ASP A 47 17.17 1.30 -9.45
N ALA A 48 15.94 1.76 -9.39
CA ALA A 48 15.50 2.65 -8.33
C ALA A 48 15.65 2.04 -6.93
N LEU A 49 15.28 0.76 -6.74
CA LEU A 49 15.41 0.07 -5.46
C LEU A 49 16.86 -0.31 -5.14
N HIS A 50 17.70 -0.49 -6.15
CA HIS A 50 19.11 -0.84 -6.00
C HIS A 50 20.03 0.39 -5.96
N CYS A 51 19.46 1.59 -6.11
CA CYS A 51 20.22 2.82 -5.95
C CYS A 51 20.65 3.03 -4.51
N VAL A 52 21.96 3.12 -4.29
CA VAL A 52 22.54 3.32 -2.93
C VAL A 52 22.01 4.60 -2.28
N GLY A 53 21.80 5.66 -3.07
CA GLY A 53 21.19 6.90 -2.58
C GLY A 53 19.80 6.70 -2.03
N PHE A 54 18.93 6.01 -2.79
CA PHE A 54 17.57 5.70 -2.35
C PHE A 54 17.56 4.83 -1.08
N GLN A 55 18.31 3.75 -1.06
CA GLN A 55 18.41 2.87 0.11
C GLN A 55 18.90 3.62 1.36
N THR A 56 19.89 4.51 1.19
CA THR A 56 20.39 5.33 2.29
C THR A 56 19.33 6.30 2.82
N VAL A 57 18.57 6.94 1.93
CA VAL A 57 17.49 7.85 2.33
C VAL A 57 16.42 7.09 3.11
N VAL A 58 16.01 5.92 2.64
CA VAL A 58 15.02 5.09 3.34
C VAL A 58 15.53 4.67 4.73
N ALA A 59 16.75 4.12 4.82
CA ALA A 59 17.32 3.66 6.09
C ALA A 59 17.44 4.81 7.12
N ARG A 60 17.94 5.96 6.70
CA ARG A 60 18.06 7.15 7.56
C ARG A 60 16.71 7.74 7.96
N SER A 61 15.72 7.67 7.06
CA SER A 61 14.35 8.09 7.37
C SER A 61 13.74 7.21 8.46
N CYS A 62 13.91 5.90 8.37
CA CYS A 62 13.44 4.96 9.40
C CYS A 62 14.13 5.22 10.74
N GLU A 63 15.46 5.39 10.76
CA GLU A 63 16.21 5.72 11.98
C GLU A 63 15.69 7.04 12.61
N TYR A 64 15.52 8.07 11.77
CA TYR A 64 15.06 9.38 12.25
C TYR A 64 13.64 9.31 12.82
N LEU A 65 12.72 8.60 12.16
CA LEU A 65 11.36 8.44 12.65
C LEU A 65 11.31 7.69 13.99
N ALA A 66 12.18 6.69 14.16
CA ALA A 66 12.24 5.90 15.37
C ALA A 66 12.94 6.61 16.55
N THR A 67 13.99 7.38 16.28
CA THR A 67 14.89 7.89 17.33
C THR A 67 14.95 9.41 17.42
N GLY A 68 14.45 10.13 16.43
CA GLY A 68 14.59 11.57 16.27
C GLY A 68 15.99 12.02 15.85
N LYS A 69 16.88 11.08 15.48
CA LYS A 69 18.27 11.35 15.09
C LYS A 69 18.67 10.53 13.89
N VAL A 70 19.69 10.98 13.16
CA VAL A 70 20.34 10.24 12.08
C VAL A 70 21.79 10.03 12.48
N THR A 71 22.14 8.78 12.77
CA THR A 71 23.50 8.37 13.15
C THR A 71 24.13 7.46 12.09
N LEU A 72 23.31 6.81 11.26
CA LEU A 72 23.79 5.99 10.15
C LEU A 72 24.66 6.82 9.20
N PRO A 73 25.95 6.45 8.99
CA PRO A 73 26.82 7.16 8.08
C PRO A 73 26.35 7.02 6.63
N ALA A 74 26.64 7.98 5.78
CA ALA A 74 26.52 7.79 4.35
C ALA A 74 27.55 6.73 3.91
N PRO A 75 27.15 5.70 3.12
CA PRO A 75 28.10 4.74 2.61
C PRO A 75 29.09 5.40 1.64
N LYS A 76 30.27 4.76 1.45
CA LYS A 76 31.29 5.28 0.54
C LYS A 76 30.81 5.34 -0.91
N GLU A 77 29.90 4.45 -1.25
CA GLU A 77 29.28 4.32 -2.55
C GLU A 77 28.08 5.26 -2.74
N PHE A 78 27.86 6.19 -1.81
CA PHE A 78 26.78 7.17 -1.96
C PHE A 78 26.96 7.95 -3.27
N PRO A 79 25.89 8.11 -4.10
CA PRO A 79 26.01 8.77 -5.40
C PRO A 79 26.44 10.22 -5.25
N ASP A 80 27.21 10.69 -6.23
CA ASP A 80 27.50 12.11 -6.42
C ASP A 80 26.48 12.76 -7.39
N LEU A 81 26.70 14.03 -7.74
CA LEU A 81 25.79 14.80 -8.57
C LEU A 81 25.62 14.25 -10.00
N ASP A 82 26.64 13.53 -10.49
CA ASP A 82 26.71 13.15 -11.90
C ASP A 82 26.44 11.65 -12.13
N LYS A 83 26.52 10.83 -11.10
CA LYS A 83 26.38 9.38 -11.21
C LYS A 83 25.56 8.76 -10.08
N PRO A 84 24.44 8.10 -10.41
CA PRO A 84 23.81 7.20 -9.46
C PRO A 84 24.71 5.97 -9.26
N THR A 85 24.83 5.49 -8.04
CA THR A 85 25.44 4.20 -7.74
C THR A 85 24.35 3.17 -7.59
N ILE A 86 24.28 2.24 -8.53
CA ILE A 86 23.28 1.16 -8.56
C ILE A 86 23.99 -0.16 -8.27
N LEU A 87 23.53 -0.87 -7.23
CA LEU A 87 24.06 -2.17 -6.87
C LEU A 87 23.63 -3.21 -7.90
N THR A 88 24.58 -4.04 -8.33
CA THR A 88 24.23 -5.20 -9.15
C THR A 88 23.57 -6.30 -8.30
N PRO A 89 22.79 -7.23 -8.89
CA PRO A 89 22.12 -8.30 -8.15
C PRO A 89 23.07 -9.12 -7.26
N SER A 90 24.34 -9.28 -7.65
CA SER A 90 25.37 -9.97 -6.88
C SER A 90 25.90 -9.18 -5.68
N GLN A 91 25.69 -7.86 -5.66
CA GLN A 91 26.14 -6.97 -4.59
C GLN A 91 25.04 -6.73 -3.54
N VAL A 92 23.80 -7.10 -3.86
CA VAL A 92 22.68 -6.97 -2.92
C VAL A 92 22.73 -8.11 -1.91
N THR A 93 23.22 -7.82 -0.72
CA THR A 93 23.12 -8.73 0.41
C THR A 93 21.82 -8.47 1.14
N TRP A 94 20.82 -9.29 0.89
CA TRP A 94 19.61 -9.31 1.73
C TRP A 94 20.04 -9.71 3.13
N ALA A 95 19.74 -8.89 4.12
CA ALA A 95 19.86 -9.31 5.52
C ALA A 95 18.97 -10.54 5.68
N LYS A 96 19.61 -11.70 5.84
CA LYS A 96 18.91 -12.91 6.26
C LYS A 96 18.52 -12.68 7.70
N SER A 97 17.30 -12.23 7.95
CA SER A 97 16.78 -12.33 9.30
C SER A 97 16.62 -13.83 9.57
N GLU A 98 17.42 -14.37 10.47
CA GLU A 98 17.30 -15.77 10.88
C GLU A 98 15.90 -16.06 11.46
N ASP A 99 15.23 -15.03 11.95
CA ASP A 99 13.88 -15.10 12.50
C ASP A 99 12.78 -15.22 11.44
N ALA A 100 12.94 -14.62 10.24
CA ALA A 100 11.98 -14.80 9.14
C ALA A 100 12.00 -16.22 8.55
N VAL A 101 13.11 -16.94 8.70
CA VAL A 101 13.26 -18.32 8.19
C VAL A 101 12.55 -19.34 9.09
N SER A 102 12.37 -19.08 10.38
CA SER A 102 11.69 -20.00 11.29
C SER A 102 10.17 -20.07 11.03
N ASN A 103 9.55 -18.94 10.71
CA ASN A 103 8.11 -18.86 10.46
C ASN A 103 7.73 -19.35 9.05
N ALA A 104 8.56 -19.11 8.04
CA ALA A 104 8.35 -19.64 6.68
C ALA A 104 8.41 -21.17 6.59
N LYS A 105 9.10 -21.86 7.53
CA LYS A 105 9.17 -23.32 7.56
C LYS A 105 7.90 -24.00 8.06
N VAL A 106 7.04 -23.30 8.77
CA VAL A 106 5.80 -23.87 9.31
C VAL A 106 4.73 -23.97 8.22
N SER A 107 4.60 -22.95 7.35
CA SER A 107 3.56 -22.93 6.30
C SER A 107 3.86 -23.86 5.12
N ALA A 108 5.15 -24.07 4.77
CA ALA A 108 5.52 -24.93 3.64
C ALA A 108 5.21 -26.43 3.86
N LYS A 109 4.98 -26.87 5.09
CA LYS A 109 4.67 -28.27 5.43
C LYS A 109 3.18 -28.63 5.36
N ALA A 110 2.30 -27.66 5.52
CA ALA A 110 0.87 -27.94 5.70
C ALA A 110 0.13 -28.28 4.40
N ASN A 111 0.53 -27.78 3.24
CA ASN A 111 -0.36 -27.79 2.09
C ASN A 111 0.18 -28.30 0.73
N LYS A 112 1.43 -28.75 0.65
CA LYS A 112 2.01 -29.16 -0.65
C LYS A 112 1.38 -30.39 -1.28
N LYS A 113 0.60 -31.17 -0.53
CA LYS A 113 0.08 -32.46 -0.99
C LYS A 113 -1.28 -32.41 -1.69
N ASN A 114 -2.11 -31.41 -1.45
CA ASN A 114 -3.48 -31.39 -1.91
C ASN A 114 -3.96 -30.11 -2.62
N ASN A 115 -3.17 -29.04 -2.65
CA ASN A 115 -3.56 -27.79 -3.32
C ASN A 115 -2.38 -27.20 -4.13
N PRO A 116 -2.34 -27.38 -5.46
CA PRO A 116 -1.28 -26.87 -6.32
C PRO A 116 -1.22 -25.33 -6.39
N TYR A 117 -2.29 -24.64 -5.97
CA TYR A 117 -2.38 -23.18 -6.02
C TYR A 117 -2.10 -22.50 -4.70
N CYS A 118 -1.77 -23.26 -3.63
CA CYS A 118 -1.46 -22.72 -2.30
C CYS A 118 -2.52 -21.75 -1.77
N LEU A 119 -3.81 -22.03 -2.06
CA LEU A 119 -4.90 -21.25 -1.48
C LEU A 119 -4.98 -21.56 0.01
N LEU A 120 -4.77 -20.55 0.82
CA LEU A 120 -4.84 -20.62 2.27
C LEU A 120 -6.18 -20.04 2.74
N THR A 121 -6.69 -20.53 3.88
CA THR A 121 -7.76 -19.82 4.57
C THR A 121 -7.22 -18.53 5.18
N PRO A 122 -8.06 -17.54 5.51
CA PRO A 122 -7.63 -16.32 6.15
C PRO A 122 -6.80 -16.56 7.43
N GLU A 123 -7.18 -17.55 8.22
CA GLU A 123 -6.48 -17.94 9.43
C GLU A 123 -5.12 -18.60 9.13
N GLU A 124 -5.05 -19.41 8.07
CA GLU A 124 -3.78 -20.00 7.62
C GLU A 124 -2.84 -18.92 7.08
N GLU A 125 -3.37 -17.97 6.26
CA GLU A 125 -2.60 -16.86 5.69
C GLU A 125 -2.01 -15.98 6.80
N LEU A 126 -2.77 -15.69 7.85
CA LEU A 126 -2.32 -14.91 8.99
C LEU A 126 -1.03 -15.48 9.63
N THR A 127 -0.87 -16.80 9.60
CA THR A 127 0.33 -17.47 10.14
C THR A 127 1.57 -17.35 9.26
N THR A 128 1.41 -16.89 8.02
CA THR A 128 2.52 -16.77 7.06
C THR A 128 3.27 -15.44 7.14
N PHE A 129 2.69 -14.43 7.81
CA PHE A 129 3.30 -13.12 7.91
C PHE A 129 4.53 -13.11 8.82
N GLY A 130 5.63 -12.57 8.30
CA GLY A 130 6.78 -12.21 9.11
C GLY A 130 6.57 -10.86 9.78
N ILE A 131 6.29 -10.86 11.09
CA ILE A 131 5.93 -9.64 11.83
C ILE A 131 7.11 -9.21 12.69
N ALA A 132 7.39 -7.89 12.72
CA ALA A 132 8.44 -7.33 13.54
C ALA A 132 8.13 -7.52 15.04
N PRO A 133 9.15 -7.67 15.91
CA PRO A 133 8.94 -7.80 17.35
C PRO A 133 8.13 -6.62 17.93
N GLY A 134 7.16 -6.93 18.75
CA GLY A 134 6.27 -5.94 19.37
C GLY A 134 5.02 -5.60 18.56
N TYR A 135 4.83 -6.21 17.39
CA TYR A 135 3.63 -6.11 16.58
C TYR A 135 2.90 -7.45 16.50
N ILE A 136 1.61 -7.39 16.29
CA ILE A 136 0.75 -8.54 15.99
C ILE A 136 -0.01 -8.26 14.71
N ALA A 137 -0.38 -9.29 13.96
CA ALA A 137 -1.33 -9.20 12.87
C ALA A 137 -2.67 -9.78 13.33
N GLU A 138 -3.74 -9.07 13.01
CA GLU A 138 -5.10 -9.46 13.36
C GLU A 138 -5.93 -9.53 12.10
N LEU A 139 -6.81 -10.52 12.02
CA LEU A 139 -7.72 -10.71 10.91
C LEU A 139 -8.97 -9.84 11.13
N VAL A 140 -9.09 -8.76 10.39
CA VAL A 140 -10.19 -7.80 10.51
C VAL A 140 -11.36 -8.16 9.58
N ALA A 141 -11.06 -8.53 8.34
CA ALA A 141 -12.03 -8.94 7.32
C ALA A 141 -11.34 -9.84 6.28
N ALA A 142 -12.11 -10.68 5.60
CA ALA A 142 -11.65 -11.56 4.55
C ALA A 142 -12.76 -11.81 3.52
N GLU A 143 -12.47 -12.54 2.47
CA GLU A 143 -13.50 -13.04 1.55
C GLU A 143 -14.49 -13.97 2.28
N PRO A 144 -15.77 -13.89 1.96
CA PRO A 144 -16.41 -13.12 0.88
C PRO A 144 -16.84 -11.71 1.29
N ASP A 145 -16.55 -11.28 2.50
CA ASP A 145 -16.99 -9.97 3.02
C ASP A 145 -16.28 -8.82 2.30
N VAL A 146 -15.03 -9.03 1.89
CA VAL A 146 -14.22 -8.10 1.11
C VAL A 146 -13.60 -8.82 -0.06
N GLU A 147 -13.78 -8.30 -1.29
CA GLU A 147 -13.24 -8.86 -2.53
C GLU A 147 -12.43 -7.80 -3.28
N GLU A 148 -11.21 -8.15 -3.72
CA GLU A 148 -10.33 -7.27 -4.50
C GLU A 148 -10.17 -5.84 -3.92
N PRO A 149 -9.85 -5.71 -2.61
CA PRO A 149 -9.76 -4.42 -1.95
C PRO A 149 -8.53 -3.64 -2.44
N VAL A 150 -8.70 -2.35 -2.72
CA VAL A 150 -7.61 -1.45 -3.14
C VAL A 150 -7.38 -0.30 -2.18
N LEU A 151 -8.37 0.01 -1.37
CA LEU A 151 -8.29 1.05 -0.36
C LEU A 151 -9.23 0.73 0.80
N THR A 152 -8.72 0.92 2.00
CA THR A 152 -9.49 0.82 3.24
C THR A 152 -9.31 2.09 4.04
N VAL A 153 -10.40 2.65 4.53
CA VAL A 153 -10.40 3.83 5.40
C VAL A 153 -11.40 3.64 6.54
N PHE A 154 -11.13 4.28 7.67
CA PHE A 154 -12.04 4.29 8.81
C PHE A 154 -12.61 5.70 8.98
N ASP A 155 -13.87 5.78 9.38
CA ASP A 155 -14.44 7.04 9.86
C ASP A 155 -14.12 7.28 11.35
N GLY A 156 -14.60 8.40 11.89
CA GLY A 156 -14.40 8.76 13.31
C GLY A 156 -15.10 7.85 14.31
N ASN A 157 -16.02 6.98 13.87
CA ASN A 157 -16.78 6.05 14.70
C ASN A 157 -16.22 4.62 14.63
N GLY A 158 -15.16 4.39 13.83
CA GLY A 158 -14.55 3.08 13.63
C GLY A 158 -15.25 2.24 12.54
N VAL A 159 -16.15 2.81 11.76
CA VAL A 159 -16.74 2.14 10.60
C VAL A 159 -15.72 2.08 9.48
N MET A 160 -15.53 0.91 8.92
CA MET A 160 -14.57 0.65 7.85
C MET A 160 -15.24 0.74 6.48
N TYR A 161 -14.68 1.55 5.59
CA TYR A 161 -15.09 1.62 4.19
C TYR A 161 -14.01 1.02 3.31
N VAL A 162 -14.41 0.11 2.41
CA VAL A 162 -13.50 -0.61 1.52
C VAL A 162 -13.89 -0.37 0.07
N ALA A 163 -12.94 0.13 -0.73
CA ALA A 163 -13.10 0.20 -2.18
C ALA A 163 -12.69 -1.12 -2.82
N GLU A 164 -13.60 -1.75 -3.54
CA GLU A 164 -13.38 -2.96 -4.31
C GLU A 164 -13.28 -2.64 -5.80
N MET A 165 -12.15 -3.02 -6.41
CA MET A 165 -11.84 -2.71 -7.81
C MET A 165 -12.06 -3.93 -8.73
N ARG A 166 -13.24 -4.52 -8.66
CA ARG A 166 -13.61 -5.85 -9.18
C ARG A 166 -13.52 -6.03 -10.71
N SER A 167 -13.35 -4.95 -11.48
CA SER A 167 -13.15 -5.04 -12.94
C SER A 167 -11.70 -4.83 -13.37
N TYR A 168 -10.77 -4.66 -12.43
CA TYR A 168 -9.39 -4.40 -12.79
C TYR A 168 -8.69 -5.66 -13.32
N MET A 169 -8.31 -5.62 -14.61
CA MET A 169 -7.51 -6.65 -15.28
C MET A 169 -8.00 -8.09 -15.08
N GLN A 170 -9.30 -8.30 -15.23
CA GLN A 170 -9.93 -9.61 -15.09
C GLN A 170 -9.48 -10.63 -16.17
N ASP A 171 -8.87 -10.16 -17.25
CA ASP A 171 -8.21 -10.97 -18.27
C ASP A 171 -6.86 -10.37 -18.68
N VAL A 172 -6.06 -11.13 -19.42
CA VAL A 172 -4.71 -10.71 -19.87
C VAL A 172 -4.75 -9.47 -20.77
N ALA A 173 -5.82 -9.25 -21.49
CA ALA A 173 -6.00 -8.08 -22.36
C ALA A 173 -6.55 -6.86 -21.62
N GLY A 174 -7.00 -7.03 -20.37
CA GLY A 174 -7.64 -5.97 -19.59
C GLY A 174 -9.00 -5.57 -20.16
N THR A 175 -9.66 -6.49 -20.88
CA THR A 175 -10.97 -6.27 -21.51
C THR A 175 -12.00 -5.97 -20.43
N GLY A 176 -12.77 -4.91 -20.61
CA GLY A 176 -13.81 -4.53 -19.67
C GLY A 176 -13.31 -3.76 -18.45
N THR A 177 -11.98 -3.64 -18.20
CA THR A 177 -11.43 -2.94 -17.05
C THR A 177 -12.04 -1.55 -16.85
N LYS A 178 -12.30 -0.81 -17.93
CA LYS A 178 -12.88 0.54 -17.88
C LYS A 178 -14.38 0.61 -18.20
N THR A 179 -15.00 -0.49 -18.58
CA THR A 179 -16.40 -0.53 -19.05
C THR A 179 -17.32 -1.31 -18.13
N LEU A 180 -16.77 -2.27 -17.39
CA LEU A 180 -17.53 -3.01 -16.38
C LEU A 180 -17.61 -2.15 -15.10
N ARG A 181 -18.77 -1.59 -14.88
CA ARG A 181 -19.04 -0.80 -13.66
C ARG A 181 -19.50 -1.73 -12.54
N ASN A 182 -18.61 -2.57 -12.04
CA ASN A 182 -18.86 -3.54 -10.96
C ASN A 182 -17.99 -3.29 -9.72
N GLY A 183 -17.24 -2.19 -9.70
CA GLY A 183 -16.58 -1.72 -8.49
C GLY A 183 -17.60 -1.21 -7.49
N ARG A 184 -17.29 -1.31 -6.21
CA ARG A 184 -18.19 -0.92 -5.12
C ARG A 184 -17.44 -0.35 -3.93
N ILE A 185 -18.18 0.30 -3.05
CA ILE A 185 -17.72 0.62 -1.70
C ILE A 185 -18.53 -0.22 -0.75
N LYS A 186 -17.86 -1.03 0.04
CA LYS A 186 -18.47 -1.73 1.18
C LYS A 186 -18.28 -0.92 2.45
N ARG A 187 -19.28 -0.99 3.33
CA ARG A 187 -19.27 -0.46 4.67
C ARG A 187 -19.30 -1.63 5.65
N LEU A 188 -18.35 -1.68 6.55
CA LEU A 188 -18.19 -2.76 7.51
C LEU A 188 -18.14 -2.20 8.92
N GLU A 189 -18.79 -2.89 9.83
CA GLU A 189 -18.86 -2.54 11.25
C GLU A 189 -18.45 -3.75 12.12
N ASP A 190 -17.69 -3.48 13.17
CA ASP A 190 -17.48 -4.39 14.29
C ASP A 190 -18.55 -4.08 15.32
N THR A 191 -19.62 -4.88 15.35
CA THR A 191 -20.78 -4.59 16.22
C THR A 191 -20.62 -5.17 17.62
N ASN A 192 -19.69 -6.09 17.80
CA ASN A 192 -19.47 -6.79 19.06
C ASN A 192 -18.19 -6.35 19.80
N GLY A 193 -17.30 -5.57 19.13
CA GLY A 193 -16.07 -5.02 19.71
C GLY A 193 -14.93 -6.03 19.81
N ASP A 194 -14.93 -7.09 19.00
CA ASP A 194 -13.89 -8.12 19.03
C ASP A 194 -12.72 -7.85 18.05
N GLY A 195 -12.79 -6.77 17.27
CA GLY A 195 -11.78 -6.37 16.29
C GLY A 195 -12.00 -6.97 14.90
N ARG A 196 -13.06 -7.77 14.69
CA ARG A 196 -13.45 -8.29 13.37
C ARG A 196 -14.74 -7.61 12.90
N MET A 197 -14.79 -7.32 11.62
CA MET A 197 -16.01 -6.77 11.02
C MET A 197 -17.04 -7.88 10.86
N ASP A 198 -18.21 -7.72 11.49
CA ASP A 198 -19.27 -8.73 11.53
C ASP A 198 -20.57 -8.26 10.85
N LYS A 199 -20.68 -6.99 10.50
CA LYS A 199 -21.76 -6.46 9.70
C LYS A 199 -21.21 -5.81 8.43
N VAL A 200 -21.70 -6.29 7.27
CA VAL A 200 -21.22 -5.85 5.96
C VAL A 200 -22.38 -5.42 5.09
N THR A 201 -22.30 -4.21 4.55
CA THR A 201 -23.28 -3.65 3.59
C THR A 201 -22.57 -3.12 2.36
N VAL A 202 -23.27 -3.10 1.22
CA VAL A 202 -22.79 -2.43 0.01
C VAL A 202 -23.30 -1.00 0.02
N PHE A 203 -22.42 -0.07 0.38
CA PHE A 203 -22.77 1.35 0.50
C PHE A 203 -22.94 2.02 -0.87
N VAL A 204 -22.10 1.70 -1.84
CA VAL A 204 -22.20 2.18 -3.23
C VAL A 204 -21.82 1.06 -4.17
N ASP A 205 -22.60 0.83 -5.22
CA ASP A 205 -22.33 -0.14 -6.28
C ASP A 205 -22.22 0.55 -7.66
N GLY A 206 -21.81 -0.20 -8.66
CA GLY A 206 -21.77 0.28 -10.04
C GLY A 206 -20.67 1.30 -10.33
N LEU A 207 -19.59 1.30 -9.58
CA LEU A 207 -18.47 2.21 -9.74
C LEU A 207 -17.48 1.72 -10.80
N ASN A 208 -16.79 2.68 -11.46
CA ASN A 208 -15.70 2.39 -12.37
C ASN A 208 -14.37 2.53 -11.66
N LEU A 209 -13.80 1.43 -11.16
CA LEU A 209 -12.49 1.39 -10.52
C LEU A 209 -12.33 2.50 -9.45
N PRO A 210 -13.05 2.43 -8.33
CA PRO A 210 -12.97 3.44 -7.28
C PRO A 210 -11.56 3.49 -6.68
N ARG A 211 -11.02 4.70 -6.49
CA ARG A 211 -9.63 4.92 -6.04
C ARG A 211 -9.48 5.75 -4.79
N MET A 212 -10.51 6.48 -4.42
CA MET A 212 -10.47 7.36 -3.25
C MET A 212 -11.77 7.20 -2.48
N ILE A 213 -11.64 7.10 -1.19
CA ILE A 213 -12.75 7.25 -0.24
C ILE A 213 -12.30 8.27 0.81
N LEU A 214 -13.12 9.26 1.06
CA LEU A 214 -12.95 10.19 2.16
C LEU A 214 -14.25 10.19 2.97
N PRO A 215 -14.26 9.56 4.15
CA PRO A 215 -15.40 9.63 5.06
C PRO A 215 -15.55 11.05 5.57
N LEU A 216 -16.80 11.52 5.57
CA LEU A 216 -17.25 12.76 6.16
C LEU A 216 -18.32 12.41 7.21
N ASP A 217 -18.86 13.40 7.88
CA ASP A 217 -19.78 13.18 9.01
C ASP A 217 -21.04 12.36 8.61
N ASP A 218 -21.69 12.72 7.50
CA ASP A 218 -22.94 12.11 7.04
C ASP A 218 -22.88 11.49 5.63
N ARG A 219 -21.67 11.37 5.07
CA ARG A 219 -21.46 10.90 3.69
C ARG A 219 -20.04 10.47 3.44
N ILE A 220 -19.80 9.86 2.29
CA ILE A 220 -18.44 9.64 1.80
C ILE A 220 -18.22 10.39 0.49
N ALA A 221 -17.02 10.90 0.26
CA ALA A 221 -16.58 11.40 -1.03
C ALA A 221 -15.75 10.32 -1.74
N VAL A 222 -16.08 10.03 -2.99
CA VAL A 222 -15.47 8.95 -3.78
C VAL A 222 -14.99 9.53 -5.11
N ARG A 223 -13.84 9.06 -5.58
CA ARG A 223 -13.36 9.30 -6.93
C ARG A 223 -13.19 7.99 -7.69
N GLU A 224 -13.72 7.95 -8.88
CA GLU A 224 -13.57 6.85 -9.84
C GLU A 224 -12.37 7.09 -10.78
N THR A 225 -11.95 6.04 -11.46
CA THR A 225 -10.97 6.12 -12.56
C THR A 225 -11.61 6.80 -13.79
N ASP A 226 -10.77 7.45 -14.60
CA ASP A 226 -11.14 8.16 -15.84
C ASP A 226 -12.05 9.38 -15.64
N THR A 227 -12.23 9.85 -14.42
CA THR A 227 -12.88 11.13 -14.11
C THR A 227 -12.04 11.98 -13.17
N MET A 228 -12.19 13.29 -13.25
CA MET A 228 -11.63 14.22 -12.28
C MET A 228 -12.63 14.61 -11.19
N ASP A 229 -13.88 14.17 -11.34
CA ASP A 229 -14.95 14.50 -10.43
C ASP A 229 -14.82 13.72 -9.12
N ILE A 230 -15.13 14.39 -8.03
CA ILE A 230 -15.33 13.79 -6.71
C ILE A 230 -16.83 13.78 -6.46
N VAL A 231 -17.40 12.59 -6.31
CA VAL A 231 -18.82 12.39 -6.09
C VAL A 231 -19.07 12.10 -4.62
N SER A 232 -20.08 12.74 -4.05
CA SER A 232 -20.49 12.51 -2.67
C SER A 232 -21.69 11.58 -2.63
N TYR A 233 -21.58 10.51 -1.85
CA TYR A 233 -22.66 9.54 -1.59
C TYR A 233 -23.09 9.64 -0.15
N ARG A 234 -24.38 9.62 0.08
CA ARG A 234 -25.00 9.71 1.38
C ARG A 234 -26.05 8.61 1.53
N ASP A 235 -26.00 7.92 2.61
CA ASP A 235 -27.09 7.06 3.05
C ASP A 235 -28.27 7.94 3.51
N THR A 236 -29.42 7.81 2.85
CA THR A 236 -30.59 8.66 3.10
C THR A 236 -31.71 7.94 3.78
N ASP A 237 -31.70 6.63 3.79
CA ASP A 237 -32.74 5.77 4.37
C ASP A 237 -32.23 4.92 5.55
N GLY A 238 -30.92 4.92 5.77
CA GLY A 238 -30.30 4.28 6.94
C GLY A 238 -30.11 2.78 6.79
N ASP A 239 -30.09 2.28 5.55
CA ASP A 239 -29.88 0.85 5.30
C ASP A 239 -28.39 0.46 5.18
N GLY A 240 -27.51 1.45 5.18
CA GLY A 240 -26.05 1.29 5.20
C GLY A 240 -25.40 1.47 3.86
#